data_e86c891ef792dfbae22b9d008f4b0f3f
#
_entry.id   e86c891ef792dfbae22b9d008f4b0f3f
#
_cell.length_a   1.000
_cell.length_b   1.000
_cell.length_c   1.000
_cell.angle_alpha   90.00
_cell.angle_beta   90.00
_cell.angle_gamma   90.00
#
_symmetry.space_group_name_H-M   'P 1'
#
loop_
_entity.id
_entity.type
_entity.pdbx_description
1 polymer ?
#
loop_
_entity_poly.entity_id
_entity_poly.type
_entity_poly.pdbx_seq_one_letter_code
_entity_poly.pdbx_strand_id
1 'polypeptide(L)'
;MGRLKRWLAEAGNDLAIIWMVEPRLFLWPLILLVFAVGFFIVPTADAASIPTAAEQHRRTLVRAAHAEWGLGAPVATFAAQVHQESAWRVNARSPVGAEGLAQFMPATADWMAEIYPRSLGPAQPYNPGWALRAMVAFDRWLYERNQAVSECDRWAFVLAGYNGGNGWVNRDRRLASAKGADPLAWFDSVERHNAGRSAANFRENRHYPRAILLRWEPMYMAAGWGPGVCAERYSRHEDPDAVSARHVDQQFACRLLPELVGCRRAVRIAAAPRAPRTATTAQVQA
;
A
#
# COMPACT_ATOMS: atom_id res chain seq x y z
N MET A 1 -34.75 -72.67 13.70
CA MET A 1 -35.17 -71.26 13.52
C MET A 1 -35.29 -70.47 14.82
N GLY A 2 -35.29 -71.05 16.00
CA GLY A 2 -35.51 -70.35 17.27
C GLY A 2 -34.26 -69.66 17.90
N ARG A 3 -33.05 -70.17 17.64
CA ARG A 3 -31.83 -69.66 18.30
C ARG A 3 -31.30 -68.34 17.68
N LEU A 4 -31.44 -68.14 16.39
CA LEU A 4 -30.97 -66.93 15.69
C LEU A 4 -31.85 -65.72 16.05
N LYS A 5 -33.18 -65.92 16.18
CA LYS A 5 -34.08 -64.82 16.57
C LYS A 5 -33.86 -64.32 18.01
N ARG A 6 -33.47 -65.24 18.91
CA ARG A 6 -33.15 -64.89 20.30
C ARG A 6 -31.87 -64.06 20.43
N TRP A 7 -30.82 -64.46 19.64
CA TRP A 7 -29.54 -63.76 19.60
C TRP A 7 -29.68 -62.34 19.03
N LEU A 8 -30.50 -62.17 17.96
CA LEU A 8 -30.77 -60.82 17.37
C LEU A 8 -31.60 -59.93 18.31
N ALA A 9 -32.48 -60.50 19.14
CA ALA A 9 -33.21 -59.71 20.11
C ALA A 9 -32.35 -59.24 21.29
N GLU A 10 -31.41 -60.07 21.76
CA GLU A 10 -30.43 -59.69 22.77
C GLU A 10 -29.44 -58.63 22.29
N ALA A 11 -28.91 -58.79 21.05
CA ALA A 11 -28.01 -57.83 20.43
C ALA A 11 -28.69 -56.44 20.19
N GLY A 12 -29.98 -56.44 19.89
CA GLY A 12 -30.77 -55.21 19.74
C GLY A 12 -30.95 -54.42 21.03
N ASN A 13 -31.12 -55.15 22.15
CA ASN A 13 -31.26 -54.50 23.45
C ASN A 13 -29.93 -53.87 23.97
N ASP A 14 -28.80 -54.55 23.72
CA ASP A 14 -27.49 -54.00 24.11
C ASP A 14 -27.13 -52.72 23.34
N LEU A 15 -27.48 -52.64 22.05
CA LEU A 15 -27.33 -51.43 21.27
C LEU A 15 -28.22 -50.29 21.76
N ALA A 16 -29.46 -50.59 22.16
CA ALA A 16 -30.39 -49.57 22.69
C ALA A 16 -29.92 -49.02 24.06
N ILE A 17 -29.32 -49.88 24.90
CA ILE A 17 -28.76 -49.46 26.18
C ILE A 17 -27.54 -48.55 26.02
N ILE A 18 -26.70 -48.79 25.04
CA ILE A 18 -25.53 -47.95 24.72
C ILE A 18 -25.98 -46.53 24.28
N TRP A 19 -27.09 -46.43 23.58
CA TRP A 19 -27.65 -45.13 23.18
C TRP A 19 -28.29 -44.35 24.34
N MET A 20 -28.79 -45.04 25.36
CA MET A 20 -29.43 -44.38 26.48
C MET A 20 -28.46 -43.93 27.58
N VAL A 21 -27.29 -44.57 27.72
CA VAL A 21 -26.37 -44.35 28.85
C VAL A 21 -25.31 -43.27 28.56
N GLU A 22 -24.82 -43.15 27.32
CA GLU A 22 -23.72 -42.20 27.00
C GLU A 22 -23.87 -41.51 25.62
N PRO A 23 -24.86 -40.62 25.42
CA PRO A 23 -24.95 -39.86 24.16
C PRO A 23 -23.75 -38.96 23.91
N ARG A 24 -22.93 -38.71 24.95
CA ARG A 24 -21.74 -37.85 24.87
C ARG A 24 -20.59 -38.51 24.15
N LEU A 25 -20.47 -39.83 24.15
CA LEU A 25 -19.38 -40.58 23.47
C LEU A 25 -19.42 -40.51 21.95
N PHE A 26 -20.62 -40.27 21.36
CA PHE A 26 -20.78 -40.13 19.89
C PHE A 26 -20.75 -38.66 19.42
N LEU A 27 -21.03 -37.72 20.32
CA LEU A 27 -20.99 -36.29 19.95
C LEU A 27 -19.55 -35.72 19.90
N TRP A 28 -18.64 -36.22 20.76
CA TRP A 28 -17.27 -35.74 20.77
C TRP A 28 -16.47 -36.00 19.50
N PRO A 29 -16.48 -37.18 18.89
CA PRO A 29 -15.78 -37.40 17.62
C PRO A 29 -16.40 -36.61 16.48
N LEU A 30 -17.72 -36.38 16.47
CA LEU A 30 -18.39 -35.54 15.48
C LEU A 30 -18.00 -34.06 15.62
N ILE A 31 -17.94 -33.55 16.84
CA ILE A 31 -17.49 -32.20 17.17
C ILE A 31 -16.02 -32.04 16.80
N LEU A 32 -15.16 -33.00 17.10
CA LEU A 32 -13.74 -32.98 16.70
C LEU A 32 -13.57 -33.06 15.18
N LEU A 33 -14.41 -33.79 14.46
CA LEU A 33 -14.40 -33.83 13.00
C LEU A 33 -14.82 -32.50 12.40
N VAL A 34 -15.84 -31.84 12.95
CA VAL A 34 -16.29 -30.50 12.51
C VAL A 34 -15.23 -29.46 12.81
N PHE A 35 -14.56 -29.52 13.98
CA PHE A 35 -13.42 -28.63 14.28
C PHE A 35 -12.21 -28.93 13.39
N ALA A 36 -11.89 -30.17 13.09
CA ALA A 36 -10.79 -30.53 12.20
C ALA A 36 -11.05 -30.07 10.76
N VAL A 37 -12.28 -30.23 10.25
CA VAL A 37 -12.66 -29.75 8.91
C VAL A 37 -12.78 -28.23 8.87
N GLY A 38 -13.29 -27.60 9.93
CA GLY A 38 -13.37 -26.14 10.05
C GLY A 38 -12.02 -25.46 10.14
N PHE A 39 -11.00 -26.14 10.70
CA PHE A 39 -9.64 -25.59 10.79
C PHE A 39 -8.88 -25.58 9.46
N PHE A 40 -9.29 -26.42 8.48
CA PHE A 40 -8.69 -26.45 7.15
C PHE A 40 -9.38 -25.54 6.13
N ILE A 41 -10.54 -24.94 6.45
CA ILE A 41 -11.17 -23.90 5.65
C ILE A 41 -10.75 -22.56 6.27
N VAL A 42 -9.46 -22.26 6.29
CA VAL A 42 -9.01 -20.87 6.34
C VAL A 42 -9.42 -20.27 5.00
N PRO A 43 -10.34 -19.29 4.96
CA PRO A 43 -10.55 -18.56 3.73
C PRO A 43 -9.19 -17.97 3.40
N THR A 44 -8.56 -18.42 2.33
CA THR A 44 -7.43 -17.72 1.74
C THR A 44 -7.99 -16.34 1.44
N ALA A 45 -7.63 -15.35 2.25
CA ALA A 45 -7.84 -13.96 1.88
C ALA A 45 -7.28 -13.87 0.45
N ASP A 46 -8.12 -13.51 -0.52
CA ASP A 46 -7.67 -13.29 -1.89
C ASP A 46 -6.47 -12.37 -1.79
N ALA A 47 -5.28 -12.95 -1.88
CA ALA A 47 -4.06 -12.18 -1.95
C ALA A 47 -4.23 -11.30 -3.19
N ALA A 48 -4.34 -9.99 -2.98
CA ALA A 48 -4.54 -9.04 -4.04
C ALA A 48 -3.48 -9.32 -5.11
N SER A 49 -3.88 -9.86 -6.25
CA SER A 49 -2.97 -10.28 -7.30
C SER A 49 -2.81 -9.17 -8.33
N ILE A 50 -1.63 -9.06 -8.90
CA ILE A 50 -1.39 -8.15 -10.02
C ILE A 50 -2.22 -8.64 -11.21
N PRO A 51 -3.08 -7.79 -11.81
CA PRO A 51 -3.85 -8.17 -12.98
C PRO A 51 -2.93 -8.57 -14.14
N THR A 52 -3.28 -9.63 -14.87
CA THR A 52 -2.50 -10.09 -16.04
C THR A 52 -2.33 -8.98 -17.09
N ALA A 53 -3.32 -8.07 -17.22
CA ALA A 53 -3.23 -6.91 -18.08
C ALA A 53 -2.07 -5.96 -17.71
N ALA A 54 -1.62 -5.94 -16.45
CA ALA A 54 -0.51 -5.11 -16.02
C ALA A 54 0.80 -5.48 -16.74
N GLU A 55 1.09 -6.77 -16.90
CA GLU A 55 2.32 -7.23 -17.54
C GLU A 55 2.42 -6.78 -19.00
N GLN A 56 1.31 -6.66 -19.71
CA GLN A 56 1.27 -6.17 -21.10
C GLN A 56 1.77 -4.73 -21.22
N HIS A 57 1.58 -3.93 -20.17
CA HIS A 57 1.93 -2.50 -20.14
C HIS A 57 3.18 -2.18 -19.33
N ARG A 58 3.76 -3.18 -18.64
CA ARG A 58 4.93 -3.00 -17.76
C ARG A 58 6.09 -2.28 -18.46
N ARG A 59 6.50 -2.77 -19.66
CA ARG A 59 7.61 -2.15 -20.42
C ARG A 59 7.30 -0.71 -20.82
N THR A 60 6.06 -0.40 -21.12
CA THR A 60 5.63 0.95 -21.50
C THR A 60 5.69 1.88 -20.30
N LEU A 61 5.20 1.43 -19.12
CA LEU A 61 5.30 2.19 -17.89
C LEU A 61 6.76 2.44 -17.47
N VAL A 62 7.61 1.41 -17.49
CA VAL A 62 9.03 1.53 -17.14
C VAL A 62 9.72 2.58 -18.02
N ARG A 63 9.50 2.52 -19.35
CA ARG A 63 10.08 3.51 -20.27
C ARG A 63 9.58 4.93 -20.01
N ALA A 64 8.29 5.10 -19.75
CA ALA A 64 7.71 6.41 -19.43
C ALA A 64 8.29 6.95 -18.12
N ALA A 65 8.34 6.12 -17.07
CA ALA A 65 8.89 6.48 -15.79
C ALA A 65 10.38 6.86 -15.87
N HIS A 66 11.19 6.04 -16.54
CA HIS A 66 12.63 6.33 -16.68
C HIS A 66 12.90 7.57 -17.53
N ALA A 67 12.08 7.85 -18.57
CA ALA A 67 12.23 9.04 -19.40
C ALA A 67 11.97 10.32 -18.59
N GLU A 68 11.02 10.32 -17.68
CA GLU A 68 10.61 11.50 -16.90
C GLU A 68 11.38 11.63 -15.58
N TRP A 69 11.70 10.51 -14.90
CA TRP A 69 12.22 10.48 -13.55
C TRP A 69 13.66 9.92 -13.44
N GLY A 70 14.23 9.45 -14.55
CA GLY A 70 15.51 8.77 -14.56
C GLY A 70 15.42 7.30 -14.07
N LEU A 71 16.57 6.64 -13.99
CA LEU A 71 16.65 5.21 -13.65
C LEU A 71 16.19 4.88 -12.22
N GLY A 72 16.18 5.85 -11.31
CA GLY A 72 15.66 5.72 -9.95
C GLY A 72 14.15 5.93 -9.83
N ALA A 73 13.41 5.99 -10.94
CA ALA A 73 11.97 6.20 -10.95
C ALA A 73 11.23 5.19 -10.06
N PRO A 74 10.23 5.60 -9.25
CA PRO A 74 9.46 4.72 -8.39
C PRO A 74 8.41 3.95 -9.18
N VAL A 75 8.86 2.99 -10.00
CA VAL A 75 8.00 2.25 -10.93
C VAL A 75 6.89 1.49 -10.21
N ALA A 76 7.17 0.94 -9.02
CA ALA A 76 6.16 0.24 -8.24
C ALA A 76 5.03 1.19 -7.79
N THR A 77 5.35 2.44 -7.45
CA THR A 77 4.36 3.48 -7.09
C THR A 77 3.47 3.83 -8.28
N PHE A 78 4.06 4.04 -9.46
CA PHE A 78 3.29 4.30 -10.68
C PHE A 78 2.39 3.12 -11.07
N ALA A 79 2.91 1.88 -10.94
CA ALA A 79 2.11 0.69 -11.20
C ALA A 79 0.94 0.56 -10.21
N ALA A 80 1.18 0.85 -8.94
CA ALA A 80 0.15 0.91 -7.91
C ALA A 80 -0.91 1.97 -8.20
N GLN A 81 -0.52 3.12 -8.76
CA GLN A 81 -1.44 4.18 -9.16
C GLN A 81 -2.33 3.73 -10.32
N VAL A 82 -1.78 3.15 -11.39
CA VAL A 82 -2.58 2.59 -12.49
C VAL A 82 -3.54 1.49 -12.00
N HIS A 83 -3.09 0.68 -11.05
CA HIS A 83 -3.95 -0.33 -10.42
C HIS A 83 -5.14 0.32 -9.72
N GLN A 84 -4.91 1.35 -8.93
CA GLN A 84 -5.96 2.08 -8.22
C GLN A 84 -6.91 2.79 -9.18
N GLU A 85 -6.42 3.35 -10.28
CA GLU A 85 -7.22 4.09 -11.25
C GLU A 85 -8.16 3.20 -12.07
N SER A 86 -7.63 2.15 -12.65
CA SER A 86 -8.38 1.37 -13.64
C SER A 86 -8.27 -0.15 -13.46
N ALA A 87 -7.46 -0.64 -12.52
CA ALA A 87 -7.01 -2.03 -12.48
C ALA A 87 -6.44 -2.47 -13.85
N TRP A 88 -5.70 -1.58 -14.51
CA TRP A 88 -5.07 -1.77 -15.83
C TRP A 88 -6.05 -1.96 -17.00
N ARG A 89 -7.29 -1.50 -16.87
CA ARG A 89 -8.27 -1.55 -17.95
C ARG A 89 -8.10 -0.35 -18.89
N VAL A 90 -7.63 -0.61 -20.10
CA VAL A 90 -7.35 0.42 -21.13
C VAL A 90 -8.59 1.26 -21.46
N ASN A 91 -9.75 0.60 -21.53
CA ASN A 91 -11.03 1.24 -21.89
C ASN A 91 -11.87 1.63 -20.68
N ALA A 92 -11.23 1.80 -19.49
CA ALA A 92 -11.95 2.21 -18.31
C ALA A 92 -12.54 3.62 -18.51
N ARG A 93 -13.80 3.79 -18.08
CA ARG A 93 -14.47 5.09 -18.01
C ARG A 93 -15.24 5.17 -16.72
N SER A 94 -14.99 6.21 -15.94
CA SER A 94 -15.71 6.42 -14.69
C SER A 94 -17.09 7.06 -14.95
N PRO A 95 -18.02 6.99 -13.98
CA PRO A 95 -19.31 7.66 -14.07
C PRO A 95 -19.21 9.17 -14.26
N VAL A 96 -18.12 9.78 -13.81
CA VAL A 96 -17.85 11.22 -13.94
C VAL A 96 -17.04 11.58 -15.18
N GLY A 97 -16.74 10.59 -16.04
CA GLY A 97 -16.10 10.80 -17.34
C GLY A 97 -14.57 10.73 -17.34
N ALA A 98 -13.92 10.23 -16.29
CA ALA A 98 -12.49 9.94 -16.33
C ALA A 98 -12.18 8.73 -17.22
N GLU A 99 -11.07 8.77 -17.98
CA GLU A 99 -10.81 7.92 -19.13
C GLU A 99 -9.47 7.20 -19.09
N GLY A 100 -9.47 5.94 -19.54
CA GLY A 100 -8.29 5.12 -19.81
C GLY A 100 -7.57 4.59 -18.58
N LEU A 101 -6.33 4.12 -18.77
CA LEU A 101 -5.51 3.49 -17.73
C LEU A 101 -5.30 4.39 -16.51
N ALA A 102 -5.09 5.69 -16.74
CA ALA A 102 -4.74 6.67 -15.72
C ALA A 102 -5.92 7.59 -15.34
N GLN A 103 -7.13 7.26 -15.79
CA GLN A 103 -8.38 7.95 -15.47
C GLN A 103 -8.29 9.49 -15.57
N PHE A 104 -7.75 9.97 -16.70
CA PHE A 104 -7.72 11.40 -16.96
C PHE A 104 -9.12 11.95 -17.21
N MET A 105 -9.46 13.04 -16.51
CA MET A 105 -10.58 13.87 -16.96
C MET A 105 -10.22 14.52 -18.29
N PRO A 106 -11.17 14.64 -19.27
CA PRO A 106 -10.89 15.20 -20.59
C PRO A 106 -10.17 16.54 -20.52
N ALA A 107 -10.64 17.48 -19.70
CA ALA A 107 -10.00 18.78 -19.53
C ALA A 107 -8.56 18.70 -18.99
N THR A 108 -8.27 17.73 -18.14
CA THR A 108 -6.89 17.50 -17.63
C THR A 108 -6.02 16.87 -18.71
N ALA A 109 -6.56 15.96 -19.54
CA ALA A 109 -5.85 15.37 -20.66
C ALA A 109 -5.47 16.43 -21.72
N ASP A 110 -6.41 17.31 -22.06
CA ASP A 110 -6.17 18.41 -22.98
C ASP A 110 -5.11 19.39 -22.44
N TRP A 111 -5.23 19.77 -21.17
CA TRP A 111 -4.26 20.63 -20.52
C TRP A 111 -2.85 19.99 -20.48
N MET A 112 -2.73 18.68 -20.20
CA MET A 112 -1.44 17.97 -20.24
C MET A 112 -0.85 17.97 -21.66
N ALA A 113 -1.66 17.76 -22.69
CA ALA A 113 -1.24 17.83 -24.08
C ALA A 113 -0.74 19.24 -24.47
N GLU A 114 -1.38 20.28 -23.92
CA GLU A 114 -1.01 21.67 -24.14
C GLU A 114 0.34 22.03 -23.50
N ILE A 115 0.56 21.64 -22.23
CA ILE A 115 1.80 21.99 -21.51
C ILE A 115 3.00 21.09 -21.88
N TYR A 116 2.75 19.88 -22.41
CA TYR A 116 3.78 18.94 -22.84
C TYR A 116 3.64 18.51 -24.31
N PRO A 117 3.51 19.45 -25.28
CA PRO A 117 3.15 19.12 -26.67
C PRO A 117 4.20 18.26 -27.39
N ARG A 118 5.50 18.38 -27.01
CA ARG A 118 6.58 17.61 -27.63
C ARG A 118 6.63 16.16 -27.15
N SER A 119 6.30 15.89 -25.89
CA SER A 119 6.39 14.55 -25.31
C SER A 119 5.08 13.78 -25.36
N LEU A 120 3.94 14.47 -25.35
CA LEU A 120 2.62 13.84 -25.33
C LEU A 120 1.89 13.90 -26.70
N GLY A 121 2.02 15.02 -27.45
CA GLY A 121 1.17 15.28 -28.60
C GLY A 121 -0.30 15.50 -28.19
N PRO A 122 -1.26 15.35 -29.12
CA PRO A 122 -2.69 15.48 -28.82
C PRO A 122 -3.17 14.53 -27.74
N ALA A 123 -4.19 14.94 -26.96
CA ALA A 123 -4.75 14.14 -25.89
C ALA A 123 -5.34 12.81 -26.41
N GLN A 124 -4.90 11.70 -25.82
CA GLN A 124 -5.32 10.35 -26.17
C GLN A 124 -5.42 9.46 -24.90
N PRO A 125 -6.34 9.72 -23.95
CA PRO A 125 -6.38 9.05 -22.65
C PRO A 125 -6.63 7.53 -22.75
N TYR A 126 -7.22 7.04 -23.83
CA TYR A 126 -7.41 5.60 -24.10
C TYR A 126 -6.19 4.94 -24.76
N ASN A 127 -5.20 5.71 -25.21
CA ASN A 127 -3.94 5.15 -25.69
C ASN A 127 -3.03 4.83 -24.51
N PRO A 128 -2.66 3.57 -24.26
CA PRO A 128 -1.85 3.20 -23.10
C PRO A 128 -0.51 3.93 -23.02
N GLY A 129 0.14 4.13 -24.17
CA GLY A 129 1.41 4.83 -24.24
C GLY A 129 1.28 6.32 -23.88
N TRP A 130 0.23 6.97 -24.34
CA TRP A 130 -0.08 8.36 -23.98
C TRP A 130 -0.45 8.47 -22.50
N ALA A 131 -1.40 7.66 -22.05
CA ALA A 131 -1.91 7.71 -20.67
C ALA A 131 -0.79 7.54 -19.63
N LEU A 132 0.10 6.57 -19.83
CA LEU A 132 1.21 6.32 -18.90
C LEU A 132 2.25 7.43 -18.93
N ARG A 133 2.59 7.98 -20.11
CA ARG A 133 3.49 9.15 -20.19
C ARG A 133 2.87 10.39 -19.54
N ALA A 134 1.59 10.65 -19.81
CA ALA A 134 0.90 11.81 -19.23
C ALA A 134 0.80 11.68 -17.70
N MET A 135 0.52 10.48 -17.17
CA MET A 135 0.45 10.24 -15.74
C MET A 135 1.79 10.53 -15.05
N VAL A 136 2.88 9.94 -15.51
CA VAL A 136 4.20 10.15 -14.87
C VAL A 136 4.68 11.59 -14.99
N ALA A 137 4.33 12.30 -16.08
CA ALA A 137 4.62 13.72 -16.25
C ALA A 137 3.75 14.59 -15.32
N PHE A 138 2.47 14.25 -15.15
CA PHE A 138 1.60 14.98 -14.24
C PHE A 138 2.01 14.78 -12.77
N ASP A 139 2.40 13.57 -12.40
CA ASP A 139 2.96 13.31 -11.06
C ASP A 139 4.25 14.10 -10.85
N ARG A 140 5.12 14.22 -11.86
CA ARG A 140 6.32 15.08 -11.79
C ARG A 140 5.95 16.55 -11.57
N TRP A 141 4.99 17.07 -12.32
CA TRP A 141 4.47 18.42 -12.16
C TRP A 141 3.93 18.68 -10.75
N LEU A 142 3.19 17.72 -10.19
CA LEU A 142 2.69 17.78 -8.81
C LEU A 142 3.82 17.67 -7.79
N TYR A 143 4.78 16.79 -8.01
CA TYR A 143 5.92 16.56 -7.12
C TYR A 143 6.78 17.81 -6.95
N GLU A 144 7.06 18.53 -8.02
CA GLU A 144 7.81 19.77 -7.98
C GLU A 144 7.11 20.88 -7.17
N ARG A 145 5.79 20.81 -7.04
CA ARG A 145 4.95 21.79 -6.33
C ARG A 145 4.59 21.39 -4.91
N ASN A 146 4.98 20.21 -4.48
CA ASN A 146 4.70 19.70 -3.15
C ASN A 146 6.00 19.37 -2.41
N GLN A 147 6.23 20.02 -1.28
CA GLN A 147 7.28 19.66 -0.33
C GLN A 147 6.70 18.96 0.88
N ALA A 148 7.48 18.08 1.54
CA ALA A 148 7.04 17.33 2.70
C ALA A 148 8.22 16.94 3.59
N VAL A 149 7.93 16.43 4.78
CA VAL A 149 8.91 15.97 5.78
C VAL A 149 9.59 14.66 5.37
N SER A 150 8.94 13.86 4.52
CA SER A 150 9.49 12.60 4.00
C SER A 150 9.09 12.40 2.53
N GLU A 151 9.81 11.51 1.85
CA GLU A 151 9.48 11.14 0.47
C GLU A 151 8.09 10.48 0.38
N CYS A 152 7.76 9.63 1.33
CA CYS A 152 6.44 9.00 1.42
C CYS A 152 5.31 10.03 1.61
N ASP A 153 5.49 11.03 2.47
CA ASP A 153 4.52 12.11 2.64
C ASP A 153 4.41 12.98 1.38
N ARG A 154 5.54 13.24 0.70
CA ARG A 154 5.55 14.00 -0.55
C ARG A 154 4.72 13.32 -1.62
N TRP A 155 4.90 12.02 -1.81
CA TRP A 155 4.11 11.24 -2.73
C TRP A 155 2.63 11.15 -2.32
N ALA A 156 2.34 11.11 -1.04
CA ALA A 156 0.95 11.18 -0.58
C ALA A 156 0.28 12.50 -0.97
N PHE A 157 1.00 13.63 -0.89
CA PHE A 157 0.51 14.92 -1.40
C PHE A 157 0.35 14.94 -2.93
N VAL A 158 1.30 14.35 -3.67
CA VAL A 158 1.22 14.20 -5.14
C VAL A 158 -0.06 13.45 -5.52
N LEU A 159 -0.26 12.29 -4.95
CA LEU A 159 -1.41 11.44 -5.23
C LEU A 159 -2.74 12.09 -4.81
N ALA A 160 -2.78 12.74 -3.65
CA ALA A 160 -3.94 13.52 -3.24
C ALA A 160 -4.23 14.69 -4.21
N GLY A 161 -3.18 15.29 -4.75
CA GLY A 161 -3.26 16.33 -5.77
C GLY A 161 -3.75 15.82 -7.11
N TYR A 162 -3.28 14.64 -7.52
CA TYR A 162 -3.73 13.94 -8.74
C TYR A 162 -5.23 13.63 -8.69
N ASN A 163 -5.68 12.96 -7.64
CA ASN A 163 -7.07 12.56 -7.47
C ASN A 163 -8.04 13.74 -7.27
N GLY A 164 -7.66 14.73 -6.49
CA GLY A 164 -8.61 15.76 -6.04
C GLY A 164 -8.20 17.21 -6.29
N GLY A 165 -7.09 17.43 -7.02
CA GLY A 165 -6.57 18.75 -7.36
C GLY A 165 -5.66 19.36 -6.29
N ASN A 166 -4.49 19.84 -6.72
CA ASN A 166 -3.47 20.41 -5.83
C ASN A 166 -3.94 21.68 -5.10
N GLY A 167 -4.88 22.42 -5.68
CA GLY A 167 -5.49 23.59 -5.02
C GLY A 167 -6.21 23.23 -3.71
N TRP A 168 -6.87 22.08 -3.67
CA TRP A 168 -7.49 21.59 -2.43
C TRP A 168 -6.46 21.08 -1.43
N VAL A 169 -5.41 20.40 -1.88
CA VAL A 169 -4.29 20.00 -1.01
C VAL A 169 -3.71 21.21 -0.30
N ASN A 170 -3.48 22.30 -1.02
CA ASN A 170 -2.97 23.54 -0.43
C ASN A 170 -3.94 24.20 0.57
N ARG A 171 -5.26 24.08 0.36
CA ARG A 171 -6.26 24.55 1.35
C ARG A 171 -6.24 23.68 2.60
N ASP A 172 -6.17 22.37 2.44
CA ASP A 172 -6.09 21.42 3.55
C ASP A 172 -4.82 21.63 4.38
N ARG A 173 -3.67 21.89 3.73
CA ARG A 173 -2.39 22.27 4.40
C ARG A 173 -2.52 23.55 5.23
N ARG A 174 -3.13 24.60 4.67
CA ARG A 174 -3.35 25.85 5.40
C ARG A 174 -4.25 25.65 6.62
N LEU A 175 -5.30 24.85 6.47
CA LEU A 175 -6.19 24.52 7.60
C LEU A 175 -5.45 23.70 8.66
N ALA A 176 -4.64 22.72 8.28
CA ALA A 176 -3.82 21.93 9.20
C ALA A 176 -2.88 22.83 10.00
N SER A 177 -2.14 23.71 9.33
CA SER A 177 -1.24 24.67 9.96
C SER A 177 -1.98 25.61 10.92
N ALA A 178 -3.13 26.14 10.53
CA ALA A 178 -3.96 27.01 11.37
C ALA A 178 -4.49 26.29 12.64
N LYS A 179 -4.55 24.96 12.60
CA LYS A 179 -4.94 24.11 13.75
C LYS A 179 -3.75 23.53 14.51
N GLY A 180 -2.52 23.98 14.24
CA GLY A 180 -1.31 23.55 14.92
C GLY A 180 -0.77 22.18 14.46
N ALA A 181 -1.29 21.63 13.35
CA ALA A 181 -0.77 20.41 12.75
C ALA A 181 0.34 20.74 11.73
N ASP A 182 1.26 19.79 11.50
CA ASP A 182 2.36 19.97 10.56
C ASP A 182 1.83 19.98 9.10
N PRO A 183 1.95 21.09 8.35
CA PRO A 183 1.49 21.18 6.96
C PRO A 183 2.38 20.40 5.97
N LEU A 184 3.55 19.94 6.38
CA LEU A 184 4.49 19.17 5.58
C LEU A 184 4.36 17.66 5.80
N ALA A 185 3.61 17.21 6.80
CA ALA A 185 3.27 15.82 7.04
C ALA A 185 1.88 15.52 6.47
N TRP A 186 1.77 14.52 5.58
CA TRP A 186 0.46 14.06 5.10
C TRP A 186 -0.21 13.15 6.10
N PHE A 187 0.47 12.04 6.42
CA PHE A 187 -0.07 11.01 7.27
C PHE A 187 -0.19 11.51 8.71
N ASP A 188 -1.34 11.24 9.30
CA ASP A 188 -1.69 11.63 10.66
C ASP A 188 -1.77 13.14 10.91
N SER A 189 -1.53 13.96 9.89
CA SER A 189 -1.58 15.41 9.93
C SER A 189 -2.57 15.97 8.90
N VAL A 190 -2.10 16.41 7.70
CA VAL A 190 -2.95 17.09 6.70
C VAL A 190 -4.13 16.23 6.25
N GLU A 191 -3.98 14.93 6.15
CA GLU A 191 -5.07 14.02 5.77
C GLU A 191 -6.29 14.08 6.70
N ARG A 192 -6.14 14.56 7.95
CA ARG A 192 -7.23 14.69 8.92
C ARG A 192 -8.01 16.00 8.78
N HIS A 193 -7.54 16.93 7.95
CA HIS A 193 -8.11 18.25 7.79
C HIS A 193 -8.88 18.39 6.48
N ASN A 194 -10.15 18.81 6.56
CA ASN A 194 -11.02 19.04 5.41
C ASN A 194 -11.34 20.52 5.28
N ALA A 195 -10.78 21.17 4.28
CA ALA A 195 -10.99 22.60 4.01
C ALA A 195 -12.27 22.90 3.18
N GLY A 196 -13.28 22.02 3.24
CA GLY A 196 -14.58 22.26 2.61
C GLY A 196 -14.95 21.32 1.46
N ARG A 197 -14.24 20.18 1.28
CA ARG A 197 -14.73 19.13 0.36
C ARG A 197 -16.00 18.49 0.92
N SER A 198 -16.87 17.98 0.05
CA SER A 198 -17.95 17.10 0.46
C SER A 198 -17.42 15.89 1.23
N ALA A 199 -18.22 15.30 2.12
CA ALA A 199 -17.79 14.13 2.88
C ALA A 199 -17.39 12.94 1.99
N ALA A 200 -18.04 12.77 0.84
CA ALA A 200 -17.71 11.72 -0.13
C ALA A 200 -16.33 11.98 -0.77
N ASN A 201 -16.12 13.17 -1.34
CA ASN A 201 -14.86 13.53 -1.99
C ASN A 201 -13.69 13.58 -0.98
N PHE A 202 -13.97 13.95 0.27
CA PHE A 202 -12.95 13.91 1.32
C PHE A 202 -12.50 12.48 1.60
N ARG A 203 -13.45 11.55 1.82
CA ARG A 203 -13.12 10.13 2.07
C ARG A 203 -12.36 9.51 0.90
N GLU A 204 -12.82 9.73 -0.33
CA GLU A 204 -12.17 9.23 -1.54
C GLU A 204 -10.73 9.74 -1.65
N ASN A 205 -10.53 11.04 -1.54
CA ASN A 205 -9.22 11.66 -1.64
C ASN A 205 -8.25 11.20 -0.54
N ARG A 206 -8.73 10.88 0.66
CA ARG A 206 -7.89 10.34 1.76
C ARG A 206 -7.60 8.86 1.61
N HIS A 207 -8.53 8.12 1.03
CA HIS A 207 -8.33 6.71 0.71
C HIS A 207 -7.29 6.50 -0.40
N TYR A 208 -7.29 7.37 -1.41
CA TYR A 208 -6.48 7.22 -2.61
C TYR A 208 -4.97 7.08 -2.34
N PRO A 209 -4.26 7.99 -1.67
CA PRO A 209 -2.85 7.83 -1.34
C PRO A 209 -2.58 6.61 -0.46
N ARG A 210 -3.46 6.32 0.50
CA ARG A 210 -3.30 5.16 1.39
C ARG A 210 -3.42 3.84 0.63
N ALA A 211 -4.38 3.72 -0.28
CA ALA A 211 -4.53 2.54 -1.11
C ALA A 211 -3.31 2.32 -2.01
N ILE A 212 -2.82 3.36 -2.66
CA ILE A 212 -1.66 3.26 -3.55
C ILE A 212 -0.39 2.95 -2.77
N LEU A 213 -0.06 3.76 -1.78
CA LEU A 213 1.24 3.70 -1.10
C LEU A 213 1.33 2.58 -0.07
N LEU A 214 0.22 2.20 0.60
CA LEU A 214 0.27 1.25 1.71
C LEU A 214 -0.31 -0.14 1.37
N ARG A 215 -1.02 -0.27 0.23
CA ARG A 215 -1.60 -1.54 -0.19
C ARG A 215 -1.03 -2.04 -1.51
N TRP A 216 -1.06 -1.21 -2.57
CA TRP A 216 -0.69 -1.64 -3.91
C TRP A 216 0.82 -1.55 -4.16
N GLU A 217 1.49 -0.50 -3.71
CA GLU A 217 2.93 -0.32 -3.90
C GLU A 217 3.74 -1.52 -3.35
N PRO A 218 3.53 -2.02 -2.11
CA PRO A 218 4.24 -3.18 -1.61
C PRO A 218 4.06 -4.42 -2.49
N MET A 219 2.87 -4.61 -3.03
CA MET A 219 2.57 -5.74 -3.92
C MET A 219 3.38 -5.66 -5.22
N TYR A 220 3.47 -4.48 -5.85
CA TYR A 220 4.28 -4.28 -7.05
C TYR A 220 5.78 -4.35 -6.77
N MET A 221 6.24 -3.86 -5.61
CA MET A 221 7.62 -4.03 -5.17
C MET A 221 7.98 -5.50 -4.99
N ALA A 222 7.16 -6.27 -4.30
CA ALA A 222 7.35 -7.71 -4.09
C ALA A 222 7.37 -8.51 -5.40
N ALA A 223 6.63 -8.05 -6.41
CA ALA A 223 6.62 -8.63 -7.76
C ALA A 223 7.78 -8.15 -8.67
N GLY A 224 8.73 -7.38 -8.13
CA GLY A 224 9.93 -6.95 -8.85
C GLY A 224 9.69 -5.88 -9.92
N TRP A 225 8.68 -5.00 -9.73
CA TRP A 225 8.42 -3.90 -10.67
C TRP A 225 9.38 -2.73 -10.52
N GLY A 226 10.10 -2.65 -9.42
CA GLY A 226 11.06 -1.60 -9.13
C GLY A 226 10.86 -0.98 -7.75
N PRO A 227 11.53 0.13 -7.45
CA PRO A 227 11.41 0.80 -6.17
C PRO A 227 10.03 1.41 -5.97
N GLY A 228 9.61 1.48 -4.70
CA GLY A 228 8.53 2.31 -4.20
C GLY A 228 9.08 3.44 -3.34
N VAL A 229 8.20 4.26 -2.80
CA VAL A 229 8.56 5.49 -2.06
C VAL A 229 8.29 5.41 -0.57
N CYS A 230 7.50 4.42 -0.12
CA CYS A 230 7.10 4.28 1.28
C CYS A 230 7.70 3.07 2.00
N ALA A 231 8.80 2.48 1.48
CA ALA A 231 9.41 1.28 2.04
C ALA A 231 9.69 1.36 3.56
N GLU A 232 10.13 2.51 4.06
CA GLU A 232 10.36 2.73 5.49
C GLU A 232 9.08 2.66 6.36
N ARG A 233 7.91 2.91 5.76
CA ARG A 233 6.63 2.80 6.46
C ARG A 233 6.13 1.37 6.57
N TYR A 234 6.45 0.51 5.60
CA TYR A 234 6.10 -0.92 5.68
C TYR A 234 6.88 -1.61 6.79
N SER A 235 8.17 -1.31 6.90
CA SER A 235 9.05 -1.90 7.92
C SER A 235 8.64 -1.57 9.36
N ARG A 236 7.85 -0.52 9.57
CA ARG A 236 7.32 -0.17 10.90
C ARG A 236 6.02 -0.91 11.28
N HIS A 237 5.34 -1.50 10.31
CA HIS A 237 4.12 -2.30 10.52
C HIS A 237 4.38 -3.81 10.47
N GLU A 238 5.54 -4.22 9.95
CA GLU A 238 6.03 -5.57 10.10
C GLU A 238 6.70 -5.68 11.48
N ASP A 239 6.44 -6.79 12.17
CA ASP A 239 6.92 -7.20 13.48
C ASP A 239 8.24 -6.51 13.91
N PRO A 240 8.28 -5.77 15.04
CA PRO A 240 9.50 -5.13 15.53
C PRO A 240 10.67 -6.11 15.68
N ASP A 241 10.42 -7.39 15.90
CA ASP A 241 11.44 -8.43 15.96
C ASP A 241 12.03 -8.78 14.60
N ALA A 242 11.25 -8.75 13.50
CA ALA A 242 11.73 -8.96 12.14
C ALA A 242 12.58 -7.77 11.63
N VAL A 243 12.28 -6.56 12.07
CA VAL A 243 13.09 -5.35 11.78
C VAL A 243 14.43 -5.42 12.52
N SER A 244 14.42 -5.88 13.77
CA SER A 244 15.62 -6.08 14.57
C SER A 244 16.54 -7.15 13.95
N ALA A 245 15.99 -8.27 13.50
CA ALA A 245 16.75 -9.34 12.83
C ALA A 245 17.42 -8.86 11.53
N ARG A 246 16.72 -8.10 10.67
CA ARG A 246 17.29 -7.53 9.44
C ARG A 246 18.40 -6.50 9.73
N HIS A 247 18.27 -5.73 10.78
CA HIS A 247 19.31 -4.77 11.20
C HIS A 247 20.57 -5.48 11.71
N VAL A 248 20.40 -6.59 12.41
CA VAL A 248 21.50 -7.46 12.87
C VAL A 248 22.20 -8.12 11.68
N ASP A 249 21.46 -8.65 10.71
CA ASP A 249 22.01 -9.23 9.49
C ASP A 249 22.77 -8.21 8.64
N GLN A 250 22.25 -6.99 8.51
CA GLN A 250 22.93 -5.92 7.78
C GLN A 250 24.19 -5.46 8.49
N GLN A 251 24.20 -5.37 9.83
CA GLN A 251 25.41 -5.07 10.60
C GLN A 251 26.43 -6.20 10.53
N PHE A 252 25.98 -7.45 10.51
CA PHE A 252 26.86 -8.61 10.35
C PHE A 252 27.47 -8.66 8.96
N ALA A 253 26.69 -8.43 7.90
CA ALA A 253 27.16 -8.34 6.52
C ALA A 253 28.18 -7.18 6.34
N CYS A 254 27.95 -6.03 6.96
CA CYS A 254 28.86 -4.90 6.93
C CYS A 254 30.18 -5.15 7.69
N ARG A 255 30.20 -6.05 8.66
CA ARG A 255 31.45 -6.48 9.33
C ARG A 255 32.31 -7.40 8.44
N LEU A 256 31.67 -8.24 7.64
CA LEU A 256 32.33 -9.19 6.75
C LEU A 256 32.78 -8.57 5.43
N LEU A 257 31.99 -7.59 4.92
CA LEU A 257 32.25 -6.95 3.62
C LEU A 257 32.11 -5.41 3.74
N PRO A 258 33.11 -4.74 4.36
CA PRO A 258 33.05 -3.28 4.59
C PRO A 258 33.08 -2.44 3.31
N GLU A 259 33.41 -3.05 2.18
CA GLU A 259 33.48 -2.40 0.86
C GLU A 259 32.13 -2.10 0.23
N LEU A 260 31.02 -2.70 0.71
CA LEU A 260 29.67 -2.47 0.17
C LEU A 260 29.24 -1.02 0.39
N VAL A 261 28.70 -0.38 -0.65
CA VAL A 261 28.34 1.06 -0.68
C VAL A 261 27.41 1.45 0.47
N GLY A 262 26.48 0.58 0.88
CA GLY A 262 25.58 0.79 2.02
C GLY A 262 26.29 0.80 3.38
N CYS A 263 27.41 0.08 3.53
CA CYS A 263 28.14 -0.05 4.79
C CYS A 263 29.02 1.17 5.10
N ARG A 264 29.56 1.83 4.09
CA ARG A 264 30.38 3.06 4.27
C ARG A 264 29.58 4.21 4.88
N ARG A 265 28.29 4.27 4.65
CA ARG A 265 27.41 5.31 5.22
C ARG A 265 27.06 5.04 6.69
N ALA A 266 26.82 3.79 7.05
CA ALA A 266 26.52 3.38 8.43
C ALA A 266 27.69 3.61 9.39
N VAL A 267 28.93 3.35 8.95
CA VAL A 267 30.15 3.57 9.75
C VAL A 267 30.37 5.06 10.02
N ARG A 268 30.08 5.96 9.08
CA ARG A 268 30.19 7.42 9.31
C ARG A 268 29.20 7.96 10.32
N ILE A 269 27.98 7.40 10.39
CA ILE A 269 26.96 7.82 11.36
C ILE A 269 27.32 7.34 12.77
N ALA A 270 27.91 6.16 12.91
CA ALA A 270 28.34 5.60 14.19
C ALA A 270 29.61 6.27 14.78
N ALA A 271 30.42 6.90 13.93
CA ALA A 271 31.65 7.58 14.32
C ALA A 271 31.47 9.06 14.69
N ALA A 272 30.26 9.63 14.59
CA ALA A 272 30.00 11.01 15.03
C ALA A 272 30.00 11.08 16.55
N PRO A 273 30.81 11.97 17.17
CA PRO A 273 30.85 12.10 18.62
C PRO A 273 29.49 12.59 19.15
N ARG A 274 28.94 11.88 20.13
CA ARG A 274 27.75 12.32 20.87
C ARG A 274 28.07 13.64 21.56
N ALA A 275 27.34 14.68 21.23
CA ALA A 275 27.41 15.95 21.94
C ALA A 275 27.13 15.75 23.44
N PRO A 276 27.90 16.39 24.36
CA PRO A 276 27.70 16.25 25.80
C PRO A 276 26.32 16.80 26.18
N ARG A 277 25.56 16.01 26.95
CA ARG A 277 24.32 16.46 27.58
C ARG A 277 24.68 17.53 28.61
N THR A 278 24.39 18.79 28.32
CA THR A 278 24.43 19.86 29.30
C THR A 278 23.32 19.67 30.32
N ALA A 279 23.69 19.31 31.54
CA ALA A 279 22.79 19.32 32.68
C ALA A 279 22.49 20.78 33.04
N THR A 280 21.26 21.21 32.82
CA THR A 280 20.78 22.50 33.30
C THR A 280 20.42 22.36 34.77
N THR A 281 21.31 22.83 35.63
CA THR A 281 21.03 23.01 37.07
C THR A 281 20.12 24.21 37.23
N ALA A 282 18.89 23.97 37.64
CA ALA A 282 18.02 25.05 38.11
C ALA A 282 18.51 25.57 39.47
N GLN A 283 19.01 26.82 39.53
CA GLN A 283 19.14 27.55 40.77
C GLN A 283 17.89 28.41 40.99
N VAL A 284 17.17 28.03 42.05
CA VAL A 284 16.17 28.88 42.74
C VAL A 284 16.93 29.82 43.63
N GLN A 285 16.73 31.15 43.49
CA GLN A 285 16.90 32.11 44.59
C GLN A 285 16.03 33.34 44.37
N ALA A 286 15.24 33.59 45.43
CA ALA A 286 14.66 34.85 46.00
C ALA A 286 13.80 35.73 45.09
#